data_5c0bd48b4888ee47dce080992f324393
#
_entry.id   5c0bd48b4888ee47dce080992f324393
#
_cell.length_a   1.000
_cell.length_b   1.000
_cell.length_c   1.000
_cell.angle_alpha   90.00
_cell.angle_beta   90.00
_cell.angle_gamma   90.00
#
_symmetry.space_group_name_H-M   'P 1'
#
loop_
_entity.id
_entity.type
_entity.pdbx_description
1 polymer ?
#
loop_
_entity_poly.entity_id
_entity_poly.type
_entity_poly.pdbx_seq_one_letter_code
_entity_poly.pdbx_strand_id
1 'polypeptide(L)'
;MSREGNQFKEAGRFTKSPAPELINSAFTMEVNDGALLYHGMSLADLAHAVMLIEINVVPQESRAELLNALLEMHNLSVENIDFDNALVDVYTNRDHMLHQRTPETAGWLHAGRPRREVSTLAYLIVTRAELLEVMKNVSELMGTLLDFADENHSTILPDYTYLQRAHPTTLAHYVLTFVQPMSRDLDRLKSVYKRTNKSPAGAGSTNGSRLPIDRERLAKLLGFNGLVLHTRDAMWQPDGPIELMSVALAILCNVDRMAEDLQIWTTSEFNFMDLSESHSRSSIIMPHKKNPYSLTFVRGVAREMIGRLAGTAALQSTPSGQVDNRIFTYSMVPQGLMQTKKALKLLSATISGLTVNKDEMSLAALKSLGGSTDLAEEIMTIYDIDPQTAHSIVGRAVRSATQMGKGLEADLINSAAKDTINRSLNISDDFIEKIMDPKAIVATRIGPGGASLKSVQEMITTFRDLVYECNQWFVTEKSRLQEAEKKLIEKVTALCQCI
;
A
#
# COMPACT_ATOMS: atom_id res chain seq x y z
N MET A 1 19.79 43.18 27.49
CA MET A 1 19.06 43.18 26.20
C MET A 1 18.85 41.68 25.86
N SER A 2 17.62 41.21 26.02
CA SER A 2 17.26 39.80 25.92
C SER A 2 17.54 39.27 24.52
N ARG A 3 18.18 38.09 24.44
CA ARG A 3 18.44 37.33 23.18
C ARG A 3 17.14 36.81 22.51
N GLU A 4 15.97 37.11 23.07
CA GLU A 4 14.65 36.58 22.70
C GLU A 4 14.06 37.04 21.36
N GLY A 5 14.71 37.90 20.61
CA GLY A 5 14.15 38.44 19.36
C GLY A 5 15.00 38.22 18.11
N ASN A 6 16.00 37.31 18.11
CA ASN A 6 17.12 37.49 17.20
C ASN A 6 17.56 36.29 16.36
N GLN A 7 16.82 35.17 16.31
CA GLN A 7 17.26 34.00 15.52
C GLN A 7 17.42 34.30 14.02
N PHE A 8 16.60 35.21 13.47
CA PHE A 8 16.78 35.67 12.08
C PHE A 8 17.94 36.66 11.90
N LYS A 9 18.38 37.31 12.99
CA LYS A 9 19.56 38.20 12.98
C LYS A 9 20.88 37.43 13.08
N GLU A 10 20.86 36.19 13.62
CA GLU A 10 22.08 35.37 13.75
C GLU A 10 22.62 34.89 12.42
N ALA A 11 21.78 34.73 11.37
CA ALA A 11 22.24 34.51 10.00
C ALA A 11 22.91 35.74 9.36
N GLY A 12 22.97 36.86 10.08
CA GLY A 12 23.74 38.07 9.71
C GLY A 12 23.21 38.87 8.52
N ARG A 13 22.29 38.33 7.72
CA ARG A 13 21.80 38.94 6.46
C ARG A 13 20.48 39.67 6.61
N PHE A 14 19.57 39.15 7.44
CA PHE A 14 18.27 39.75 7.63
C PHE A 14 18.18 40.56 8.92
N THR A 15 17.55 41.73 8.82
CA THR A 15 17.40 42.67 9.95
C THR A 15 15.95 42.79 10.44
N LYS A 16 14.99 42.14 9.74
CA LYS A 16 13.58 42.19 10.04
C LYS A 16 13.08 40.77 10.40
N SER A 17 12.14 40.70 11.33
CA SER A 17 11.39 39.48 11.59
C SER A 17 10.50 39.08 10.42
N PRO A 18 10.13 37.78 10.28
CA PRO A 18 9.17 37.34 9.29
C PRO A 18 7.84 38.09 9.37
N ALA A 19 7.20 38.30 8.24
CA ALA A 19 5.86 38.85 8.20
C ALA A 19 4.83 37.90 8.82
N PRO A 20 3.80 38.39 9.53
CA PRO A 20 2.77 37.54 10.13
C PRO A 20 2.07 36.63 9.11
N GLU A 21 1.87 37.09 7.88
CA GLU A 21 1.26 36.31 6.80
C GLU A 21 2.13 35.12 6.41
N LEU A 22 3.45 35.26 6.41
CA LEU A 22 4.39 34.16 6.14
C LEU A 22 4.36 33.13 7.27
N ILE A 23 4.32 33.59 8.52
CA ILE A 23 4.20 32.70 9.70
C ILE A 23 2.89 31.91 9.65
N ASN A 24 1.78 32.61 9.44
CA ASN A 24 0.43 32.01 9.46
C ASN A 24 0.14 31.13 8.23
N SER A 25 1.01 31.08 7.23
CA SER A 25 0.86 30.26 6.02
C SER A 25 1.96 29.20 5.91
N ALA A 26 3.09 29.58 5.32
CA ALA A 26 4.15 28.61 4.97
C ALA A 26 4.82 27.97 6.21
N PHE A 27 5.14 28.79 7.24
CA PHE A 27 5.82 28.26 8.42
C PHE A 27 4.91 27.36 9.25
N THR A 28 3.67 27.77 9.50
CA THR A 28 2.68 26.91 10.19
C THR A 28 2.52 25.57 9.50
N MET A 29 2.53 25.54 8.16
CA MET A 29 2.42 24.29 7.41
C MET A 29 3.65 23.39 7.64
N GLU A 30 4.87 23.94 7.58
CA GLU A 30 6.10 23.16 7.81
C GLU A 30 6.22 22.70 9.27
N VAL A 31 5.79 23.51 10.23
CA VAL A 31 5.81 23.16 11.66
C VAL A 31 4.80 22.07 12.01
N ASN A 32 3.64 22.02 11.32
CA ASN A 32 2.64 20.97 11.49
C ASN A 32 3.15 19.56 11.15
N ASP A 33 4.25 19.44 10.41
CA ASP A 33 4.92 18.16 10.16
C ASP A 33 5.76 17.67 11.36
N GLY A 34 5.76 18.40 12.49
CA GLY A 34 6.55 18.11 13.68
C GLY A 34 6.35 16.68 14.20
N ALA A 35 5.10 16.29 14.41
CA ALA A 35 4.76 14.95 14.90
C ALA A 35 5.30 13.82 13.97
N LEU A 36 5.37 14.09 12.67
CA LEU A 36 5.82 13.13 11.68
C LEU A 36 7.35 13.05 11.57
N LEU A 37 8.03 14.19 11.61
CA LEU A 37 9.45 14.29 11.25
C LEU A 37 10.40 14.30 12.45
N TYR A 38 9.92 14.60 13.65
CA TYR A 38 10.77 14.84 14.83
C TYR A 38 11.71 13.68 15.16
N HIS A 39 11.20 12.46 15.22
CA HIS A 39 12.00 11.28 15.53
C HIS A 39 13.11 11.04 14.48
N GLY A 40 12.76 11.14 13.19
CA GLY A 40 13.73 11.01 12.10
C GLY A 40 14.83 12.08 12.13
N MET A 41 14.46 13.34 12.46
CA MET A 41 15.43 14.44 12.66
C MET A 41 16.33 14.16 13.86
N SER A 42 15.78 13.61 14.94
CA SER A 42 16.55 13.27 16.12
C SER A 42 17.63 12.22 15.83
N LEU A 43 17.28 11.16 15.10
CA LEU A 43 18.27 10.16 14.65
C LEU A 43 19.32 10.76 13.73
N ALA A 44 18.91 11.64 12.81
CA ALA A 44 19.82 12.35 11.91
C ALA A 44 20.81 13.23 12.67
N ASP A 45 20.37 13.95 13.71
CA ASP A 45 21.20 14.79 14.55
C ASP A 45 22.23 13.96 15.35
N LEU A 46 21.78 12.88 15.99
CA LEU A 46 22.65 11.97 16.74
C LEU A 46 23.73 11.34 15.84
N ALA A 47 23.33 10.84 14.67
CA ALA A 47 24.26 10.23 13.72
C ALA A 47 25.29 11.25 13.20
N HIS A 48 24.85 12.48 12.91
CA HIS A 48 25.72 13.55 12.45
C HIS A 48 26.72 13.97 13.53
N ALA A 49 26.28 14.17 14.77
CA ALA A 49 27.14 14.50 15.90
C ALA A 49 28.19 13.41 16.13
N VAL A 50 27.80 12.12 16.12
CA VAL A 50 28.75 11.00 16.23
C VAL A 50 29.80 11.04 15.13
N MET A 51 29.39 11.24 13.87
CA MET A 51 30.32 11.32 12.74
C MET A 51 31.25 12.51 12.87
N LEU A 52 30.76 13.70 13.24
CA LEU A 52 31.59 14.89 13.45
C LEU A 52 32.63 14.71 14.54
N ILE A 53 32.29 13.98 15.61
CA ILE A 53 33.22 13.62 16.69
C ILE A 53 34.28 12.64 16.17
N GLU A 54 33.90 11.63 15.40
CA GLU A 54 34.81 10.62 14.84
C GLU A 54 35.82 11.25 13.85
N ILE A 55 35.42 12.29 13.11
CA ILE A 55 36.35 13.03 12.23
C ILE A 55 37.04 14.23 12.92
N ASN A 56 36.93 14.36 14.23
CA ASN A 56 37.52 15.41 15.05
C ASN A 56 37.17 16.86 14.66
N VAL A 57 35.94 17.09 14.21
CA VAL A 57 35.40 18.45 13.97
C VAL A 57 34.88 19.07 15.27
N VAL A 58 34.24 18.29 16.13
CA VAL A 58 33.76 18.77 17.44
C VAL A 58 34.91 18.70 18.44
N PRO A 59 35.29 19.83 19.11
CA PRO A 59 36.31 19.86 20.16
C PRO A 59 35.96 18.92 21.30
N GLN A 60 36.98 18.35 21.95
CA GLN A 60 36.79 17.34 22.98
C GLN A 60 35.91 17.82 24.13
N GLU A 61 36.13 19.04 24.58
CA GLU A 61 35.35 19.70 25.65
C GLU A 61 33.87 19.92 25.33
N SER A 62 33.50 19.97 24.06
CA SER A 62 32.10 20.17 23.60
C SER A 62 31.32 18.87 23.39
N ARG A 63 32.00 17.73 23.32
CA ARG A 63 31.39 16.45 22.86
C ARG A 63 30.32 15.94 23.80
N ALA A 64 30.61 15.85 25.11
CA ALA A 64 29.68 15.29 26.09
C ALA A 64 28.43 16.15 26.24
N GLU A 65 28.60 17.48 26.32
CA GLU A 65 27.49 18.40 26.49
C GLU A 65 26.54 18.36 25.28
N LEU A 66 27.11 18.41 24.04
CA LEU A 66 26.33 18.32 22.81
C LEU A 66 25.55 17.00 22.72
N LEU A 67 26.20 15.85 22.97
CA LEU A 67 25.57 14.55 22.88
C LEU A 67 24.50 14.34 23.94
N ASN A 68 24.72 14.78 25.20
CA ASN A 68 23.71 14.70 26.25
C ASN A 68 22.47 15.51 25.91
N ALA A 69 22.64 16.76 25.44
CA ALA A 69 21.52 17.60 25.02
C ALA A 69 20.71 16.97 23.86
N LEU A 70 21.39 16.36 22.88
CA LEU A 70 20.73 15.68 21.78
C LEU A 70 20.00 14.39 22.23
N LEU A 71 20.57 13.65 23.20
CA LEU A 71 19.96 12.45 23.75
C LEU A 71 18.73 12.78 24.61
N GLU A 72 18.78 13.85 25.39
CA GLU A 72 17.62 14.38 26.12
C GLU A 72 16.49 14.75 25.15
N MET A 73 16.81 15.47 24.07
CA MET A 73 15.84 15.82 23.04
C MET A 73 15.28 14.58 22.32
N HIS A 74 16.09 13.55 22.10
CA HIS A 74 15.64 12.30 21.49
C HIS A 74 14.58 11.59 22.35
N ASN A 75 14.71 11.66 23.66
CA ASN A 75 13.82 11.02 24.64
C ASN A 75 12.53 11.79 24.91
N LEU A 76 12.37 12.99 24.36
CA LEU A 76 11.13 13.75 24.51
C LEU A 76 9.99 13.12 23.70
N SER A 77 8.81 13.02 24.31
CA SER A 77 7.59 12.76 23.56
C SER A 77 7.23 13.97 22.71
N VAL A 78 7.06 13.79 21.42
CA VAL A 78 6.71 14.86 20.48
C VAL A 78 5.39 15.54 20.83
N GLU A 79 4.48 14.81 21.47
CA GLU A 79 3.17 15.32 21.93
C GLU A 79 3.31 16.39 23.02
N ASN A 80 4.44 16.41 23.71
CA ASN A 80 4.75 17.38 24.79
C ASN A 80 5.61 18.56 24.28
N ILE A 81 5.84 18.65 22.97
CA ILE A 81 6.62 19.73 22.38
C ILE A 81 5.68 20.80 21.82
N ASP A 82 5.77 21.99 22.39
CA ASP A 82 5.08 23.17 21.86
C ASP A 82 5.97 23.79 20.77
N PHE A 83 5.65 23.54 19.52
CA PHE A 83 6.36 24.09 18.40
C PHE A 83 5.94 25.54 18.12
N ASP A 84 6.90 26.45 18.05
CA ASP A 84 6.67 27.85 17.70
C ASP A 84 6.64 28.02 16.17
N ASN A 85 5.50 28.43 15.64
CA ASN A 85 5.34 28.71 14.20
C ASN A 85 6.22 29.86 13.72
N ALA A 86 6.66 30.76 14.59
CA ALA A 86 7.59 31.83 14.22
C ALA A 86 9.02 31.31 13.90
N LEU A 87 9.31 30.06 14.28
CA LEU A 87 10.61 29.41 14.05
C LEU A 87 10.68 28.62 12.73
N VAL A 88 10.00 29.03 11.71
CA VAL A 88 10.08 28.56 10.32
C VAL A 88 9.62 27.12 10.10
N ASP A 89 10.26 26.11 10.72
CA ASP A 89 10.01 24.68 10.54
C ASP A 89 10.44 23.88 11.78
N VAL A 90 10.21 22.57 11.72
CA VAL A 90 10.56 21.62 12.80
C VAL A 90 12.06 21.61 13.10
N TYR A 91 12.91 21.73 12.05
CA TYR A 91 14.36 21.76 12.27
C TYR A 91 14.79 23.00 13.08
N THR A 92 14.28 24.18 12.72
CA THR A 92 14.60 25.43 13.44
C THR A 92 14.09 25.42 14.87
N ASN A 93 12.92 24.84 15.12
CA ASN A 93 12.42 24.60 16.48
C ASN A 93 13.38 23.70 17.27
N ARG A 94 13.82 22.59 16.69
CA ARG A 94 14.81 21.70 17.32
C ARG A 94 16.15 22.39 17.59
N ASP A 95 16.62 23.16 16.64
CA ASP A 95 17.86 23.94 16.80
C ASP A 95 17.73 24.94 17.94
N HIS A 96 16.62 25.64 18.05
CA HIS A 96 16.32 26.52 19.17
C HIS A 96 16.32 25.76 20.52
N MET A 97 15.66 24.62 20.57
CA MET A 97 15.65 23.76 21.77
C MET A 97 17.05 23.29 22.16
N LEU A 98 17.93 23.01 21.20
CA LEU A 98 19.32 22.62 21.43
C LEU A 98 20.11 23.80 22.00
N HIS A 99 20.01 24.99 21.41
CA HIS A 99 20.67 26.19 21.91
C HIS A 99 20.21 26.62 23.32
N GLN A 100 18.96 26.33 23.71
CA GLN A 100 18.50 26.54 25.07
C GLN A 100 19.16 25.60 26.08
N ARG A 101 19.51 24.38 25.69
CA ARG A 101 20.15 23.36 26.53
C ARG A 101 21.67 23.52 26.62
N THR A 102 22.28 23.86 25.50
CA THR A 102 23.73 23.94 25.38
C THR A 102 24.15 25.10 24.46
N PRO A 103 24.08 26.36 24.96
CA PRO A 103 24.34 27.55 24.15
C PRO A 103 25.75 27.60 23.53
N GLU A 104 26.73 27.04 24.22
CA GLU A 104 28.14 27.11 23.81
C GLU A 104 28.52 26.04 22.79
N THR A 105 27.80 24.92 22.75
CA THR A 105 28.20 23.75 21.93
C THR A 105 27.22 23.43 20.80
N ALA A 106 25.98 23.92 20.86
CA ALA A 106 24.94 23.65 19.86
C ALA A 106 25.37 23.95 18.42
N GLY A 107 26.12 25.04 18.23
CA GLY A 107 26.58 25.48 16.90
C GLY A 107 27.43 24.45 16.14
N TRP A 108 28.11 23.51 16.83
CA TRP A 108 28.91 22.47 16.18
C TRP A 108 28.07 21.51 15.34
N LEU A 109 26.80 21.32 15.67
CA LEU A 109 25.89 20.45 14.92
C LEU A 109 25.67 20.91 13.47
N HIS A 110 25.86 22.19 13.17
CA HIS A 110 25.69 22.76 11.82
C HIS A 110 26.85 22.46 10.86
N ALA A 111 27.97 21.91 11.34
CA ALA A 111 29.17 21.71 10.55
C ALA A 111 28.89 20.79 9.33
N GLY A 112 29.02 21.37 8.13
CA GLY A 112 28.89 20.66 6.85
C GLY A 112 27.50 20.17 6.47
N ARG A 113 26.43 20.58 7.19
CA ARG A 113 25.08 20.07 7.00
C ARG A 113 24.02 21.19 6.87
N PRO A 114 23.30 21.29 5.75
CA PRO A 114 22.21 22.23 5.59
C PRO A 114 20.91 21.69 6.24
N ARG A 115 20.02 22.60 6.65
CA ARG A 115 18.70 22.33 7.21
C ARG A 115 17.92 21.30 6.40
N ARG A 116 17.86 21.45 5.08
CA ARG A 116 17.07 20.57 4.20
C ARG A 116 17.62 19.15 4.10
N GLU A 117 18.88 18.90 4.41
CA GLU A 117 19.42 17.53 4.50
C GLU A 117 18.79 16.78 5.66
N VAL A 118 18.62 17.43 6.82
CA VAL A 118 17.98 16.82 8.00
C VAL A 118 16.51 16.50 7.74
N SER A 119 15.78 17.43 7.12
CA SER A 119 14.37 17.23 6.75
C SER A 119 14.21 16.09 5.73
N THR A 120 15.09 16.01 4.72
CA THR A 120 15.09 14.92 3.73
C THR A 120 15.40 13.57 4.38
N LEU A 121 16.37 13.52 5.30
CA LEU A 121 16.68 12.30 6.06
C LEU A 121 15.50 11.84 6.90
N ALA A 122 14.89 12.74 7.66
CA ALA A 122 13.71 12.44 8.47
C ALA A 122 12.55 11.90 7.62
N TYR A 123 12.26 12.55 6.50
CA TYR A 123 11.28 12.08 5.53
C TYR A 123 11.56 10.66 5.04
N LEU A 124 12.82 10.35 4.67
CA LEU A 124 13.19 9.01 4.19
C LEU A 124 13.14 7.95 5.31
N ILE A 125 13.51 8.31 6.54
CA ILE A 125 13.40 7.41 7.71
C ILE A 125 11.94 7.04 7.96
N VAL A 126 11.04 8.01 7.96
CA VAL A 126 9.59 7.77 8.11
C VAL A 126 9.05 6.97 6.94
N THR A 127 9.35 7.39 5.72
CA THR A 127 8.81 6.77 4.50
C THR A 127 9.21 5.30 4.37
N ARG A 128 10.49 4.95 4.66
CA ARG A 128 10.92 3.54 4.59
C ARG A 128 10.27 2.68 5.67
N ALA A 129 9.99 3.25 6.86
CA ALA A 129 9.28 2.56 7.92
C ALA A 129 7.81 2.29 7.52
N GLU A 130 7.13 3.29 6.96
CA GLU A 130 5.75 3.14 6.48
C GLU A 130 5.66 2.18 5.28
N LEU A 131 6.65 2.12 4.39
CA LEU A 131 6.71 1.12 3.32
C LEU A 131 6.76 -0.31 3.86
N LEU A 132 7.56 -0.56 4.90
CA LEU A 132 7.59 -1.87 5.55
C LEU A 132 6.23 -2.23 6.16
N GLU A 133 5.58 -1.27 6.81
CA GLU A 133 4.25 -1.50 7.38
C GLU A 133 3.17 -1.71 6.28
N VAL A 134 3.23 -1.00 5.14
CA VAL A 134 2.35 -1.27 3.99
C VAL A 134 2.58 -2.69 3.47
N MET A 135 3.84 -3.10 3.29
CA MET A 135 4.18 -4.46 2.84
C MET A 135 3.62 -5.54 3.78
N LYS A 136 3.78 -5.34 5.10
CA LYS A 136 3.20 -6.21 6.11
C LYS A 136 1.69 -6.34 5.94
N ASN A 137 0.98 -5.22 5.77
CA ASN A 137 -0.48 -5.23 5.65
C ASN A 137 -0.97 -5.83 4.31
N VAL A 138 -0.21 -5.69 3.21
CA VAL A 138 -0.50 -6.44 1.95
C VAL A 138 -0.35 -7.94 2.20
N SER A 139 0.72 -8.37 2.86
CA SER A 139 0.97 -9.77 3.20
C SER A 139 -0.10 -10.35 4.13
N GLU A 140 -0.54 -9.59 5.13
CA GLU A 140 -1.62 -9.96 6.05
C GLU A 140 -2.97 -10.10 5.31
N LEU A 141 -3.30 -9.15 4.42
CA LEU A 141 -4.51 -9.23 3.60
C LEU A 141 -4.46 -10.45 2.66
N MET A 142 -3.31 -10.73 2.04
CA MET A 142 -3.14 -11.95 1.24
C MET A 142 -3.38 -13.20 2.08
N GLY A 143 -2.84 -13.27 3.30
CA GLY A 143 -3.08 -14.38 4.22
C GLY A 143 -4.56 -14.57 4.52
N THR A 144 -5.26 -13.47 4.86
CA THR A 144 -6.73 -13.48 5.10
C THR A 144 -7.50 -13.99 3.89
N LEU A 145 -7.13 -13.55 2.68
CA LEU A 145 -7.79 -14.01 1.44
C LEU A 145 -7.52 -15.49 1.15
N LEU A 146 -6.31 -15.97 1.44
CA LEU A 146 -5.94 -17.39 1.27
C LEU A 146 -6.70 -18.30 2.24
N ASP A 147 -6.86 -17.87 3.50
CA ASP A 147 -7.64 -18.60 4.48
C ASP A 147 -9.13 -18.61 4.09
N PHE A 148 -9.67 -17.47 3.68
CA PHE A 148 -11.04 -17.36 3.19
C PHE A 148 -11.28 -18.20 1.91
N ALA A 149 -10.31 -18.26 1.00
CA ALA A 149 -10.38 -19.12 -0.18
C ALA A 149 -10.36 -20.60 0.20
N ASP A 150 -9.51 -21.02 1.13
CA ASP A 150 -9.39 -22.40 1.60
C ASP A 150 -10.69 -22.88 2.26
N GLU A 151 -11.34 -22.05 3.09
CA GLU A 151 -12.63 -22.33 3.72
C GLU A 151 -13.80 -22.43 2.70
N ASN A 152 -13.66 -21.82 1.55
CA ASN A 152 -14.72 -21.72 0.53
C ASN A 152 -14.35 -22.38 -0.81
N HIS A 153 -13.40 -23.31 -0.81
CA HIS A 153 -12.91 -23.98 -2.03
C HIS A 153 -13.97 -24.78 -2.78
N SER A 154 -15.04 -25.22 -2.09
CA SER A 154 -16.14 -25.96 -2.68
C SER A 154 -17.42 -25.13 -2.92
N THR A 155 -17.41 -23.87 -2.56
CA THR A 155 -18.56 -22.98 -2.74
C THR A 155 -18.67 -22.56 -4.20
N ILE A 156 -19.71 -23.03 -4.88
CA ILE A 156 -19.96 -22.76 -6.31
C ILE A 156 -20.76 -21.46 -6.44
N LEU A 157 -20.37 -20.63 -7.42
CA LEU A 157 -21.12 -19.43 -7.83
C LEU A 157 -20.93 -19.20 -9.33
N PRO A 158 -21.81 -18.40 -9.98
CA PRO A 158 -21.54 -17.94 -11.32
C PRO A 158 -20.46 -16.85 -11.26
N ASP A 159 -19.47 -16.91 -12.14
CA ASP A 159 -18.62 -15.75 -12.41
C ASP A 159 -19.39 -14.66 -13.18
N TYR A 160 -18.84 -13.45 -13.23
CA TYR A 160 -19.49 -12.30 -13.86
C TYR A 160 -18.53 -11.56 -14.80
N THR A 161 -19.01 -11.28 -16.00
CA THR A 161 -18.41 -10.31 -16.92
C THR A 161 -19.48 -9.29 -17.31
N TYR A 162 -19.14 -7.98 -17.31
CA TYR A 162 -20.14 -6.92 -17.55
C TYR A 162 -21.36 -6.98 -16.60
N LEU A 163 -21.18 -7.50 -15.39
CA LEU A 163 -22.25 -7.82 -14.44
C LEU A 163 -23.29 -8.82 -15.00
N GLN A 164 -22.94 -9.57 -16.03
CA GLN A 164 -23.73 -10.70 -16.57
C GLN A 164 -23.12 -12.01 -16.07
N ARG A 165 -23.98 -12.97 -15.76
CA ARG A 165 -23.54 -14.30 -15.35
C ARG A 165 -22.75 -14.97 -16.47
N ALA A 166 -21.56 -15.45 -16.13
CA ALA A 166 -20.65 -16.17 -17.01
C ALA A 166 -20.58 -17.65 -16.60
N HIS A 167 -19.39 -18.27 -16.74
CA HIS A 167 -19.19 -19.67 -16.36
C HIS A 167 -19.32 -19.88 -14.86
N PRO A 168 -19.70 -21.08 -14.40
CA PRO A 168 -19.56 -21.47 -13.00
C PRO A 168 -18.08 -21.47 -12.56
N THR A 169 -17.86 -21.01 -11.34
CA THR A 169 -16.54 -21.02 -10.69
C THR A 169 -16.69 -21.36 -9.21
N THR A 170 -15.59 -21.38 -8.45
CA THR A 170 -15.62 -21.45 -6.99
C THR A 170 -15.34 -20.09 -6.38
N LEU A 171 -15.87 -19.84 -5.17
CA LEU A 171 -15.56 -18.62 -4.43
C LEU A 171 -14.05 -18.50 -4.15
N ALA A 172 -13.37 -19.61 -3.91
CA ALA A 172 -11.93 -19.64 -3.78
C ALA A 172 -11.22 -19.15 -5.05
N HIS A 173 -11.55 -19.68 -6.21
CA HIS A 173 -10.97 -19.26 -7.48
C HIS A 173 -11.19 -17.76 -7.72
N TYR A 174 -12.39 -17.27 -7.47
CA TYR A 174 -12.72 -15.85 -7.56
C TYR A 174 -11.86 -14.99 -6.64
N VAL A 175 -11.73 -15.36 -5.36
CA VAL A 175 -10.93 -14.62 -4.37
C VAL A 175 -9.45 -14.57 -4.75
N LEU A 176 -8.90 -15.66 -5.29
CA LEU A 176 -7.51 -15.74 -5.75
C LEU A 176 -7.20 -14.75 -6.90
N THR A 177 -8.22 -14.27 -7.62
CA THR A 177 -8.09 -13.19 -8.59
C THR A 177 -7.48 -11.92 -7.98
N PHE A 178 -7.72 -11.64 -6.71
CA PHE A 178 -7.18 -10.49 -5.99
C PHE A 178 -5.83 -10.78 -5.32
N VAL A 179 -5.55 -12.03 -4.99
CA VAL A 179 -4.24 -12.44 -4.43
C VAL A 179 -3.12 -12.33 -5.49
N GLN A 180 -3.39 -12.72 -6.71
CA GLN A 180 -2.40 -12.67 -7.80
C GLN A 180 -1.83 -11.26 -8.08
N PRO A 181 -2.60 -10.17 -8.19
CA PRO A 181 -2.01 -8.84 -8.33
C PRO A 181 -1.26 -8.37 -7.07
N MET A 182 -1.67 -8.78 -5.87
CA MET A 182 -0.96 -8.45 -4.62
C MET A 182 0.43 -9.06 -4.57
N SER A 183 0.67 -10.22 -5.21
CA SER A 183 2.02 -10.77 -5.35
C SER A 183 2.94 -9.82 -6.10
N ARG A 184 2.45 -9.22 -7.19
CA ARG A 184 3.19 -8.19 -7.95
C ARG A 184 3.37 -6.89 -7.15
N ASP A 185 2.42 -6.57 -6.26
CA ASP A 185 2.52 -5.40 -5.40
C ASP A 185 3.60 -5.57 -4.33
N LEU A 186 3.79 -6.78 -3.79
CA LEU A 186 4.92 -7.11 -2.92
C LEU A 186 6.27 -6.92 -3.61
N ASP A 187 6.39 -7.30 -4.88
CA ASP A 187 7.61 -7.07 -5.67
C ASP A 187 7.87 -5.57 -5.91
N ARG A 188 6.82 -4.80 -6.23
CA ARG A 188 6.91 -3.34 -6.35
C ARG A 188 7.37 -2.70 -5.04
N LEU A 189 6.78 -3.10 -3.92
CA LEU A 189 7.13 -2.61 -2.59
C LEU A 189 8.59 -2.92 -2.22
N LYS A 190 9.07 -4.14 -2.44
CA LYS A 190 10.48 -4.51 -2.26
C LYS A 190 11.41 -3.66 -3.13
N SER A 191 10.99 -3.43 -4.37
CA SER A 191 11.77 -2.68 -5.35
C SER A 191 11.87 -1.19 -5.00
N VAL A 192 10.76 -0.54 -4.64
CA VAL A 192 10.77 0.87 -4.21
C VAL A 192 11.47 1.04 -2.87
N TYR A 193 11.32 0.09 -1.93
CA TYR A 193 12.04 0.11 -0.66
C TYR A 193 13.56 0.12 -0.85
N LYS A 194 14.10 -0.69 -1.75
CA LYS A 194 15.54 -0.72 -2.06
C LYS A 194 16.07 0.64 -2.54
N ARG A 195 15.27 1.40 -3.27
CA ARG A 195 15.63 2.76 -3.73
C ARG A 195 15.47 3.79 -2.62
N THR A 196 14.38 3.75 -1.88
CA THR A 196 14.10 4.66 -0.75
C THR A 196 15.11 4.48 0.39
N ASN A 197 15.61 3.27 0.61
CA ASN A 197 16.58 2.96 1.66
C ASN A 197 18.03 3.23 1.22
N LYS A 198 18.25 4.36 0.51
CA LYS A 198 19.58 4.93 0.18
C LYS A 198 19.75 6.27 0.87
N SER A 199 20.91 6.46 1.51
CA SER A 199 21.18 7.65 2.33
C SER A 199 21.53 8.88 1.48
N PRO A 200 20.87 10.01 1.69
CA PRO A 200 21.33 11.32 1.18
C PRO A 200 22.33 11.99 2.12
N ALA A 201 22.57 11.47 3.33
CA ALA A 201 23.34 12.12 4.37
C ALA A 201 24.73 12.55 3.90
N GLY A 202 25.17 13.73 4.36
CA GLY A 202 26.46 14.32 4.03
C GLY A 202 26.56 14.82 2.58
N ALA A 203 25.45 14.90 1.86
CA ALA A 203 25.41 15.44 0.52
C ALA A 203 25.59 16.97 0.47
N GLY A 204 25.34 17.64 1.58
CA GLY A 204 25.29 19.09 1.63
C GLY A 204 24.11 19.64 0.81
N SER A 205 24.19 20.87 0.32
CA SER A 205 23.11 21.42 -0.50
C SER A 205 23.16 20.95 -1.96
N THR A 206 24.35 20.81 -2.54
CA THR A 206 24.50 20.54 -3.98
C THR A 206 25.71 19.65 -4.32
N ASN A 207 26.91 19.98 -3.84
CA ASN A 207 28.17 19.40 -4.29
C ASN A 207 29.04 18.83 -3.15
N GLY A 208 28.43 18.55 -2.00
CA GLY A 208 29.14 18.05 -0.83
C GLY A 208 29.60 19.16 0.12
N SER A 209 30.58 18.83 0.96
CA SER A 209 31.15 19.74 1.97
C SER A 209 32.67 19.83 1.82
N ARG A 210 33.23 20.95 2.23
CA ARG A 210 34.71 21.10 2.39
C ARG A 210 35.24 20.27 3.54
N LEU A 211 34.40 19.99 4.55
CA LEU A 211 34.75 19.11 5.66
C LEU A 211 34.78 17.65 5.19
N PRO A 212 35.63 16.79 5.78
CA PRO A 212 35.74 15.38 5.40
C PRO A 212 34.57 14.56 5.92
N ILE A 213 33.34 14.93 5.56
CA ILE A 213 32.10 14.27 5.99
C ILE A 213 32.09 12.82 5.48
N ASP A 214 32.00 11.87 6.41
CA ASP A 214 31.91 10.44 6.09
C ASP A 214 30.46 10.03 5.81
N ARG A 215 30.08 10.05 4.54
CA ARG A 215 28.74 9.69 4.07
C ARG A 215 28.39 8.22 4.28
N GLU A 216 29.38 7.32 4.13
CA GLU A 216 29.18 5.88 4.34
C GLU A 216 28.93 5.58 5.81
N ARG A 217 29.69 6.25 6.68
CA ARG A 217 29.48 6.16 8.13
C ARG A 217 28.10 6.63 8.54
N LEU A 218 27.61 7.76 8.03
CA LEU A 218 26.27 8.26 8.29
C LEU A 218 25.20 7.28 7.81
N ALA A 219 25.36 6.72 6.62
CA ALA A 219 24.43 5.71 6.10
C ALA A 219 24.35 4.48 7.00
N LYS A 220 25.51 3.99 7.49
CA LYS A 220 25.61 2.84 8.39
C LYS A 220 24.97 3.13 9.75
N LEU A 221 25.24 4.30 10.35
CA LEU A 221 24.67 4.71 11.63
C LEU A 221 23.14 4.79 11.58
N LEU A 222 22.59 5.24 10.45
CA LEU A 222 21.15 5.40 10.23
C LEU A 222 20.47 4.14 9.63
N GLY A 223 21.20 3.05 9.43
CA GLY A 223 20.65 1.80 8.90
C GLY A 223 20.21 1.86 7.42
N PHE A 224 20.81 2.74 6.61
CA PHE A 224 20.60 2.73 5.16
C PHE A 224 21.43 1.67 4.45
N ASN A 225 20.94 1.16 3.32
CA ASN A 225 21.62 0.15 2.50
C ASN A 225 22.51 0.80 1.42
N GLY A 226 23.32 1.79 1.79
CA GLY A 226 24.25 2.52 0.92
C GLY A 226 23.80 3.96 0.65
N LEU A 227 24.42 4.60 -0.33
CA LEU A 227 24.30 6.02 -0.63
C LEU A 227 23.49 6.28 -1.90
N VAL A 228 22.81 7.43 -1.97
CA VAL A 228 22.57 8.11 -3.24
C VAL A 228 23.91 8.74 -3.65
N LEU A 229 24.51 8.22 -4.72
CA LEU A 229 25.91 8.53 -5.04
C LEU A 229 26.12 10.01 -5.36
N HIS A 230 25.28 10.58 -6.21
CA HIS A 230 25.39 11.96 -6.63
C HIS A 230 24.76 12.90 -5.60
N THR A 231 25.57 13.80 -5.01
CA THR A 231 25.16 14.65 -3.90
C THR A 231 24.00 15.58 -4.23
N ARG A 232 23.95 16.13 -5.44
CA ARG A 232 22.84 16.98 -5.85
C ARG A 232 21.55 16.15 -6.05
N ASP A 233 21.65 14.97 -6.66
CA ASP A 233 20.51 14.06 -6.83
C ASP A 233 19.96 13.60 -5.47
N ALA A 234 20.83 13.32 -4.51
CA ALA A 234 20.45 12.95 -3.15
C ALA A 234 19.50 13.96 -2.48
N MET A 235 19.61 15.23 -2.88
CA MET A 235 18.80 16.32 -2.32
C MET A 235 17.59 16.70 -3.17
N TRP A 236 17.61 16.41 -4.48
CA TRP A 236 16.68 17.02 -5.43
C TRP A 236 15.96 16.03 -6.35
N GLN A 237 16.10 14.71 -6.14
CA GLN A 237 15.42 13.70 -6.96
C GLN A 237 13.87 13.88 -6.92
N PRO A 238 13.20 13.96 -8.08
CA PRO A 238 11.76 14.15 -8.14
C PRO A 238 10.99 12.84 -8.24
N ASP A 239 11.62 11.76 -8.70
CA ASP A 239 11.01 10.49 -9.08
C ASP A 239 10.60 9.62 -7.88
N GLY A 240 11.36 9.66 -6.79
CA GLY A 240 11.08 8.85 -5.59
C GLY A 240 9.68 9.07 -5.01
N PRO A 241 9.24 10.29 -4.73
CA PRO A 241 7.88 10.58 -4.26
C PRO A 241 6.78 10.10 -5.23
N ILE A 242 6.99 10.28 -6.55
CA ILE A 242 6.05 9.84 -7.58
C ILE A 242 5.95 8.30 -7.57
N GLU A 243 7.07 7.61 -7.52
CA GLU A 243 7.12 6.15 -7.49
C GLU A 243 6.41 5.59 -6.25
N LEU A 244 6.65 6.17 -5.08
CA LEU A 244 5.98 5.80 -3.82
C LEU A 244 4.46 5.89 -3.91
N MET A 245 3.94 7.00 -4.43
CA MET A 245 2.51 7.18 -4.59
C MET A 245 1.93 6.31 -5.70
N SER A 246 2.70 6.01 -6.75
CA SER A 246 2.29 5.09 -7.82
C SER A 246 2.13 3.66 -7.32
N VAL A 247 3.04 3.18 -6.46
CA VAL A 247 2.93 1.85 -5.84
C VAL A 247 1.73 1.79 -4.89
N ALA A 248 1.52 2.81 -4.05
CA ALA A 248 0.36 2.90 -3.19
C ALA A 248 -0.96 2.89 -3.98
N LEU A 249 -1.03 3.64 -5.09
CA LEU A 249 -2.20 3.65 -5.97
C LEU A 249 -2.44 2.29 -6.63
N ALA A 250 -1.39 1.61 -7.12
CA ALA A 250 -1.53 0.29 -7.74
C ALA A 250 -2.15 -0.73 -6.77
N ILE A 251 -1.70 -0.75 -5.52
CA ILE A 251 -2.28 -1.58 -4.45
C ILE A 251 -3.75 -1.22 -4.23
N LEU A 252 -4.04 0.07 -4.07
CA LEU A 252 -5.39 0.53 -3.77
C LEU A 252 -6.38 0.32 -4.92
N CYS A 253 -5.95 0.36 -6.19
CA CYS A 253 -6.80 0.01 -7.32
C CYS A 253 -7.23 -1.47 -7.28
N ASN A 254 -6.36 -2.38 -6.85
CA ASN A 254 -6.71 -3.79 -6.70
C ASN A 254 -7.73 -3.98 -5.57
N VAL A 255 -7.55 -3.33 -4.43
CA VAL A 255 -8.49 -3.41 -3.30
C VAL A 255 -9.80 -2.67 -3.56
N ASP A 256 -9.82 -1.58 -4.33
CA ASP A 256 -11.06 -0.88 -4.72
C ASP A 256 -11.98 -1.80 -5.53
N ARG A 257 -11.42 -2.52 -6.52
CA ARG A 257 -12.17 -3.49 -7.32
C ARG A 257 -12.80 -4.58 -6.46
N MET A 258 -12.02 -5.18 -5.56
CA MET A 258 -12.55 -6.20 -4.64
C MET A 258 -13.63 -5.61 -3.72
N ALA A 259 -13.41 -4.43 -3.16
CA ALA A 259 -14.37 -3.78 -2.29
C ALA A 259 -15.67 -3.41 -3.04
N GLU A 260 -15.59 -3.08 -4.33
CA GLU A 260 -16.77 -2.84 -5.18
C GLU A 260 -17.59 -4.11 -5.40
N ASP A 261 -16.93 -5.22 -5.78
CA ASP A 261 -17.60 -6.50 -5.98
C ASP A 261 -18.26 -7.00 -4.69
N LEU A 262 -17.54 -6.92 -3.56
CA LEU A 262 -18.11 -7.27 -2.25
C LEU A 262 -19.29 -6.38 -1.88
N GLN A 263 -19.25 -5.09 -2.21
CA GLN A 263 -20.36 -4.17 -1.97
C GLN A 263 -21.59 -4.56 -2.78
N ILE A 264 -21.41 -4.96 -4.05
CA ILE A 264 -22.50 -5.46 -4.93
C ILE A 264 -23.07 -6.77 -4.34
N TRP A 265 -22.21 -7.68 -3.92
CA TRP A 265 -22.62 -8.99 -3.40
C TRP A 265 -23.33 -8.93 -2.05
N THR A 266 -23.19 -7.84 -1.31
CA THR A 266 -23.92 -7.58 -0.06
C THR A 266 -25.28 -6.91 -0.25
N THR A 267 -25.66 -6.60 -1.49
CA THR A 267 -27.01 -6.07 -1.77
C THR A 267 -28.07 -7.16 -1.63
N SER A 268 -29.32 -6.76 -1.36
CA SER A 268 -30.45 -7.69 -1.29
C SER A 268 -30.70 -8.43 -2.59
N GLU A 269 -30.33 -7.84 -3.73
CA GLU A 269 -30.48 -8.39 -5.08
C GLU A 269 -29.54 -9.56 -5.35
N PHE A 270 -28.30 -9.50 -4.85
CA PHE A 270 -27.32 -10.58 -4.94
C PHE A 270 -27.40 -11.52 -3.73
N ASN A 271 -27.37 -10.94 -2.53
CA ASN A 271 -27.43 -11.67 -1.27
C ASN A 271 -26.39 -12.81 -1.15
N PHE A 272 -25.23 -12.63 -1.78
CA PHE A 272 -24.16 -13.63 -1.77
C PHE A 272 -23.35 -13.61 -0.49
N MET A 273 -23.27 -12.44 0.14
CA MET A 273 -22.52 -12.22 1.36
C MET A 273 -23.23 -11.24 2.28
N ASP A 274 -22.95 -11.33 3.58
CA ASP A 274 -23.36 -10.35 4.57
C ASP A 274 -22.15 -9.84 5.37
N LEU A 275 -22.10 -8.53 5.61
CA LEU A 275 -21.08 -7.91 6.44
C LEU A 275 -21.41 -8.08 7.92
N SER A 276 -20.40 -8.26 8.76
CA SER A 276 -20.55 -8.11 10.20
C SER A 276 -21.11 -6.71 10.54
N GLU A 277 -21.94 -6.62 11.57
CA GLU A 277 -22.45 -5.35 12.10
C GLU A 277 -21.32 -4.39 12.48
N SER A 278 -20.20 -4.92 12.99
CA SER A 278 -19.00 -4.16 13.37
C SER A 278 -18.29 -3.45 12.19
N HIS A 279 -18.53 -3.90 10.95
CA HIS A 279 -18.00 -3.33 9.72
C HIS A 279 -19.05 -2.57 8.90
N SER A 280 -20.27 -2.50 9.43
CA SER A 280 -21.43 -1.86 8.81
C SER A 280 -21.80 -0.58 9.54
N ARG A 281 -22.70 0.20 8.93
CA ARG A 281 -23.27 1.40 9.56
C ARG A 281 -24.79 1.39 9.43
N SER A 282 -25.49 1.52 10.54
CA SER A 282 -26.96 1.64 10.55
C SER A 282 -27.40 2.98 9.95
N SER A 283 -28.65 3.05 9.51
CA SER A 283 -29.33 4.30 9.11
C SER A 283 -30.17 4.83 10.27
N ILE A 284 -30.08 6.15 10.51
CA ILE A 284 -30.87 6.79 11.55
C ILE A 284 -32.39 6.82 11.21
N ILE A 285 -32.72 6.95 9.91
CA ILE A 285 -34.09 7.11 9.43
C ILE A 285 -34.66 5.86 8.75
N MET A 286 -33.84 4.88 8.42
CA MET A 286 -34.23 3.62 7.75
C MET A 286 -33.79 2.43 8.61
N PRO A 287 -34.63 1.94 9.53
CA PRO A 287 -34.23 0.92 10.52
C PRO A 287 -33.78 -0.43 9.89
N HIS A 288 -34.26 -0.74 8.68
CA HIS A 288 -33.93 -1.95 7.95
C HIS A 288 -32.59 -1.89 7.21
N LYS A 289 -31.97 -0.69 7.12
CA LYS A 289 -30.83 -0.46 6.23
C LYS A 289 -29.49 -0.68 6.95
N LYS A 290 -28.70 -1.63 6.46
CA LYS A 290 -27.34 -1.95 6.87
C LYS A 290 -26.37 -1.53 5.76
N ASN A 291 -25.59 -0.48 5.99
CA ASN A 291 -24.71 0.07 4.96
C ASN A 291 -23.33 -0.60 5.04
N PRO A 292 -22.71 -1.01 3.91
CA PRO A 292 -21.38 -1.60 3.86
C PRO A 292 -20.29 -0.51 4.00
N TYR A 293 -20.22 0.12 5.18
CA TYR A 293 -19.44 1.35 5.39
C TYR A 293 -17.93 1.12 5.26
N SER A 294 -17.41 -0.01 5.77
CA SER A 294 -15.99 -0.34 5.64
C SER A 294 -15.53 -0.42 4.18
N LEU A 295 -16.32 -1.06 3.32
CA LEU A 295 -16.04 -1.18 1.89
C LEU A 295 -16.09 0.20 1.21
N THR A 296 -17.09 1.02 1.54
CA THR A 296 -17.20 2.40 1.02
C THR A 296 -16.00 3.26 1.42
N PHE A 297 -15.50 3.13 2.65
CA PHE A 297 -14.31 3.84 3.12
C PHE A 297 -13.06 3.43 2.33
N VAL A 298 -12.82 2.12 2.16
CA VAL A 298 -11.68 1.60 1.37
C VAL A 298 -11.70 2.15 -0.06
N ARG A 299 -12.85 2.15 -0.71
CA ARG A 299 -13.06 2.73 -2.04
C ARG A 299 -12.77 4.23 -2.07
N GLY A 300 -13.19 4.96 -1.05
CA GLY A 300 -12.90 6.40 -0.90
C GLY A 300 -11.41 6.68 -0.83
N VAL A 301 -10.65 5.91 -0.04
CA VAL A 301 -9.19 6.03 0.08
C VAL A 301 -8.49 5.77 -1.26
N ALA A 302 -8.92 4.76 -2.01
CA ALA A 302 -8.34 4.47 -3.32
C ALA A 302 -8.50 5.63 -4.31
N ARG A 303 -9.67 6.27 -4.30
CA ARG A 303 -9.95 7.42 -5.19
C ARG A 303 -9.23 8.69 -4.76
N GLU A 304 -9.11 8.91 -3.45
CA GLU A 304 -8.33 10.02 -2.90
C GLU A 304 -6.85 9.89 -3.27
N MET A 305 -6.30 8.66 -3.33
CA MET A 305 -4.92 8.39 -3.72
C MET A 305 -4.61 8.82 -5.17
N ILE A 306 -5.58 8.78 -6.08
CA ILE A 306 -5.41 9.30 -7.45
C ILE A 306 -5.07 10.79 -7.39
N GLY A 307 -5.79 11.55 -6.57
CA GLY A 307 -5.52 12.98 -6.37
C GLY A 307 -4.16 13.23 -5.73
N ARG A 308 -3.75 12.41 -4.75
CA ARG A 308 -2.43 12.51 -4.11
C ARG A 308 -1.29 12.25 -5.10
N LEU A 309 -1.39 11.22 -5.94
CA LEU A 309 -0.39 10.96 -6.98
C LEU A 309 -0.27 12.13 -7.96
N ALA A 310 -1.40 12.65 -8.44
CA ALA A 310 -1.41 13.80 -9.34
C ALA A 310 -0.80 15.04 -8.68
N GLY A 311 -1.17 15.35 -7.44
CA GLY A 311 -0.59 16.42 -6.63
C GLY A 311 0.90 16.24 -6.40
N THR A 312 1.33 15.02 -6.05
CA THR A 312 2.75 14.71 -5.87
C THR A 312 3.55 14.96 -7.16
N ALA A 313 3.05 14.49 -8.31
CA ALA A 313 3.72 14.69 -9.60
C ALA A 313 3.80 16.18 -9.97
N ALA A 314 2.76 16.96 -9.73
CA ALA A 314 2.74 18.41 -9.96
C ALA A 314 3.77 19.13 -9.08
N LEU A 315 3.89 18.77 -7.80
CA LEU A 315 4.87 19.33 -6.88
C LEU A 315 6.34 19.04 -7.28
N GLN A 316 6.59 17.95 -8.02
CA GLN A 316 7.92 17.63 -8.52
C GLN A 316 8.26 18.34 -9.85
N SER A 317 7.29 18.97 -10.51
CA SER A 317 7.46 19.69 -11.77
C SER A 317 8.03 21.10 -11.53
N THR A 318 9.31 21.15 -11.12
CA THR A 318 10.02 22.38 -10.75
C THR A 318 11.36 22.46 -11.46
N PRO A 319 11.98 23.66 -11.54
CA PRO A 319 13.38 23.77 -11.95
C PRO A 319 14.28 22.90 -11.08
N SER A 320 15.32 22.34 -11.70
CA SER A 320 16.31 21.54 -10.99
C SER A 320 16.96 22.33 -9.85
N GLY A 321 16.91 21.80 -8.63
CA GLY A 321 17.43 22.47 -7.44
C GLY A 321 16.43 23.36 -6.70
N GLN A 322 15.18 23.39 -7.13
CA GLN A 322 14.09 24.03 -6.40
C GLN A 322 13.62 23.11 -5.27
N VAL A 323 13.66 23.60 -4.04
CA VAL A 323 13.33 22.79 -2.85
C VAL A 323 11.93 23.04 -2.32
N ASP A 324 11.39 24.22 -2.58
CA ASP A 324 10.24 24.74 -1.84
C ASP A 324 8.99 23.87 -2.00
N ASN A 325 8.77 23.27 -3.15
CA ASN A 325 7.63 22.38 -3.35
C ASN A 325 7.74 21.04 -2.59
N ARG A 326 8.96 20.62 -2.20
CA ARG A 326 9.18 19.39 -1.45
C ARG A 326 8.63 19.44 -0.03
N ILE A 327 8.53 20.63 0.56
CA ILE A 327 7.91 20.78 1.88
C ILE A 327 6.52 20.15 1.94
N PHE A 328 5.73 20.25 0.87
CA PHE A 328 4.43 19.59 0.77
C PHE A 328 4.56 18.05 0.67
N THR A 329 5.63 17.57 0.03
CA THR A 329 5.87 16.13 -0.17
C THR A 329 6.22 15.42 1.14
N TYR A 330 6.86 16.10 2.08
CA TYR A 330 7.34 15.50 3.33
C TYR A 330 6.21 14.96 4.21
N SER A 331 5.03 15.53 4.17
CA SER A 331 3.85 14.96 4.83
C SER A 331 2.95 14.17 3.88
N MET A 332 2.76 14.64 2.64
CA MET A 332 1.81 14.03 1.69
C MET A 332 2.12 12.55 1.42
N VAL A 333 3.39 12.21 1.20
CA VAL A 333 3.79 10.84 0.86
C VAL A 333 3.66 9.88 2.05
N PRO A 334 4.25 10.15 3.23
CA PRO A 334 4.04 9.28 4.39
C PRO A 334 2.58 9.14 4.78
N GLN A 335 1.79 10.22 4.75
CA GLN A 335 0.36 10.17 5.03
C GLN A 335 -0.40 9.31 4.01
N GLY A 336 -0.02 9.35 2.73
CA GLY A 336 -0.58 8.48 1.70
C GLY A 336 -0.31 7.00 2.00
N LEU A 337 0.91 6.66 2.39
CA LEU A 337 1.28 5.30 2.83
C LEU A 337 0.51 4.87 4.09
N MET A 338 0.37 5.76 5.08
CA MET A 338 -0.42 5.52 6.29
C MET A 338 -1.91 5.26 5.97
N GLN A 339 -2.50 6.01 5.03
CA GLN A 339 -3.88 5.78 4.60
C GLN A 339 -4.02 4.45 3.85
N THR A 340 -3.07 4.11 3.00
CA THR A 340 -3.02 2.79 2.32
C THR A 340 -3.00 1.66 3.35
N LYS A 341 -2.13 1.73 4.35
CA LYS A 341 -2.05 0.78 5.46
C LYS A 341 -3.38 0.63 6.20
N LYS A 342 -4.07 1.74 6.52
CA LYS A 342 -5.38 1.72 7.21
C LYS A 342 -6.44 1.05 6.35
N ALA A 343 -6.49 1.32 5.05
CA ALA A 343 -7.44 0.72 4.14
C ALA A 343 -7.24 -0.81 4.02
N LEU A 344 -5.99 -1.26 3.87
CA LEU A 344 -5.62 -2.68 3.83
C LEU A 344 -6.04 -3.41 5.11
N LYS A 345 -5.71 -2.86 6.28
CA LYS A 345 -6.06 -3.42 7.58
C LYS A 345 -7.57 -3.52 7.78
N LEU A 346 -8.30 -2.45 7.40
CA LEU A 346 -9.75 -2.44 7.50
C LEU A 346 -10.38 -3.50 6.58
N LEU A 347 -9.89 -3.63 5.33
CA LEU A 347 -10.41 -4.62 4.39
C LEU A 347 -10.13 -6.05 4.86
N SER A 348 -8.93 -6.35 5.36
CA SER A 348 -8.59 -7.65 5.95
C SER A 348 -9.57 -8.02 7.07
N ALA A 349 -9.80 -7.10 8.02
CA ALA A 349 -10.75 -7.32 9.11
C ALA A 349 -12.20 -7.48 8.59
N THR A 350 -12.59 -6.73 7.56
CA THR A 350 -13.92 -6.83 6.93
C THR A 350 -14.13 -8.21 6.32
N ILE A 351 -13.14 -8.74 5.59
CA ILE A 351 -13.19 -10.07 4.96
C ILE A 351 -13.28 -11.17 6.01
N SER A 352 -12.50 -11.09 7.08
CA SER A 352 -12.57 -12.06 8.20
C SER A 352 -13.94 -12.09 8.90
N GLY A 353 -14.74 -11.03 8.77
CA GLY A 353 -16.08 -10.93 9.36
C GLY A 353 -17.22 -11.17 8.38
N LEU A 354 -16.94 -11.57 7.12
CA LEU A 354 -17.98 -11.85 6.13
C LEU A 354 -18.69 -13.18 6.41
N THR A 355 -19.99 -13.18 6.23
CA THR A 355 -20.81 -14.41 6.17
C THR A 355 -21.13 -14.71 4.71
N VAL A 356 -20.89 -15.95 4.27
CA VAL A 356 -21.12 -16.40 2.90
C VAL A 356 -22.44 -17.15 2.80
N ASN A 357 -23.33 -16.71 1.91
CA ASN A 357 -24.61 -17.35 1.61
C ASN A 357 -24.44 -18.39 0.50
N LYS A 358 -23.88 -19.56 0.87
CA LYS A 358 -23.52 -20.63 -0.08
C LYS A 358 -24.70 -21.14 -0.91
N ASP A 359 -25.87 -21.17 -0.32
CA ASP A 359 -27.10 -21.65 -0.99
C ASP A 359 -27.53 -20.67 -2.09
N GLU A 360 -27.49 -19.36 -1.82
CA GLU A 360 -27.82 -18.33 -2.81
C GLU A 360 -26.82 -18.33 -3.98
N MET A 361 -25.52 -18.47 -3.69
CA MET A 361 -24.49 -18.60 -4.72
C MET A 361 -24.72 -19.83 -5.60
N SER A 362 -24.96 -20.99 -5.00
CA SER A 362 -25.24 -22.26 -5.71
C SER A 362 -26.50 -22.17 -6.54
N LEU A 363 -27.58 -21.59 -5.98
CA LEU A 363 -28.82 -21.38 -6.69
C LEU A 363 -28.67 -20.46 -7.90
N ALA A 364 -27.87 -19.40 -7.75
CA ALA A 364 -27.57 -18.49 -8.85
C ALA A 364 -26.77 -19.17 -9.97
N ALA A 365 -25.86 -20.09 -9.63
CA ALA A 365 -25.10 -20.88 -10.59
C ALA A 365 -26.01 -21.86 -11.35
N LEU A 366 -26.89 -22.58 -10.63
CA LEU A 366 -27.84 -23.52 -11.22
C LEU A 366 -28.86 -22.85 -12.15
N LYS A 367 -29.33 -21.67 -11.78
CA LYS A 367 -30.27 -20.89 -12.62
C LYS A 367 -29.57 -20.19 -13.80
N SER A 368 -28.27 -20.31 -13.92
CA SER A 368 -27.47 -19.73 -14.99
C SER A 368 -27.42 -20.66 -16.19
N LEU A 369 -27.47 -20.11 -17.40
CA LEU A 369 -27.12 -20.85 -18.61
C LEU A 369 -25.60 -20.84 -18.85
N GLY A 370 -24.77 -20.59 -17.82
CA GLY A 370 -23.32 -20.49 -17.91
C GLY A 370 -22.60 -21.76 -18.36
N GLY A 371 -23.26 -22.93 -18.27
CA GLY A 371 -22.78 -24.19 -18.81
C GLY A 371 -23.00 -24.38 -20.31
N SER A 372 -23.63 -23.41 -21.00
CA SER A 372 -23.91 -23.54 -22.46
C SER A 372 -22.65 -23.70 -23.29
N THR A 373 -21.53 -23.15 -22.89
CA THR A 373 -20.23 -23.34 -23.57
C THR A 373 -19.77 -24.80 -23.42
N ASP A 374 -19.83 -25.36 -22.22
CA ASP A 374 -19.47 -26.76 -21.95
C ASP A 374 -20.35 -27.72 -22.74
N LEU A 375 -21.64 -27.43 -22.84
CA LEU A 375 -22.56 -28.20 -23.67
C LEU A 375 -22.19 -28.13 -25.15
N ALA A 376 -21.81 -26.98 -25.67
CA ALA A 376 -21.36 -26.82 -27.06
C ALA A 376 -20.05 -27.59 -27.33
N GLU A 377 -19.10 -27.54 -26.41
CA GLU A 377 -17.82 -28.27 -26.50
C GLU A 377 -18.03 -29.78 -26.45
N GLU A 378 -18.95 -30.27 -25.61
CA GLU A 378 -19.27 -31.68 -25.52
C GLU A 378 -19.98 -32.17 -26.79
N ILE A 379 -20.94 -31.39 -27.33
CA ILE A 379 -21.58 -31.67 -28.62
C ILE A 379 -20.55 -31.70 -29.75
N MET A 380 -19.63 -30.75 -29.77
CA MET A 380 -18.50 -30.73 -30.72
C MET A 380 -17.74 -32.06 -30.69
N THR A 381 -17.36 -32.48 -29.51
CA THR A 381 -16.49 -33.65 -29.29
C THR A 381 -17.19 -34.96 -29.62
N ILE A 382 -18.43 -35.16 -29.15
CA ILE A 382 -19.18 -36.42 -29.30
C ILE A 382 -19.70 -36.62 -30.72
N TYR A 383 -20.15 -35.53 -31.36
CA TYR A 383 -20.83 -35.63 -32.67
C TYR A 383 -19.97 -35.22 -33.85
N ASP A 384 -18.67 -34.95 -33.61
CA ASP A 384 -17.68 -34.51 -34.61
C ASP A 384 -18.19 -33.30 -35.43
N ILE A 385 -18.59 -32.27 -34.71
CA ILE A 385 -19.12 -31.02 -35.26
C ILE A 385 -18.13 -29.90 -34.94
N ASP A 386 -17.89 -29.00 -35.88
CA ASP A 386 -16.98 -27.86 -35.64
C ASP A 386 -17.49 -26.93 -34.53
N PRO A 387 -16.60 -26.22 -33.82
CA PRO A 387 -16.98 -25.39 -32.67
C PRO A 387 -18.02 -24.30 -33.01
N GLN A 388 -17.94 -23.71 -34.18
CA GLN A 388 -18.87 -22.64 -34.60
C GLN A 388 -20.28 -23.17 -34.81
N THR A 389 -20.39 -24.33 -35.43
CA THR A 389 -21.68 -25.03 -35.67
C THR A 389 -22.28 -25.51 -34.34
N ALA A 390 -21.48 -26.13 -33.46
CA ALA A 390 -21.96 -26.53 -32.13
C ALA A 390 -22.44 -25.35 -31.30
N HIS A 391 -21.70 -24.25 -31.28
CA HIS A 391 -22.10 -23.00 -30.64
C HIS A 391 -23.40 -22.44 -31.24
N SER A 392 -23.56 -22.48 -32.56
CA SER A 392 -24.82 -22.02 -33.24
C SER A 392 -26.04 -22.85 -32.84
N ILE A 393 -25.88 -24.16 -32.72
CA ILE A 393 -26.93 -25.09 -32.26
C ILE A 393 -27.39 -24.72 -30.86
N VAL A 394 -26.44 -24.65 -29.91
CA VAL A 394 -26.72 -24.34 -28.52
C VAL A 394 -27.28 -22.93 -28.39
N GLY A 395 -26.72 -21.95 -29.09
CA GLY A 395 -27.22 -20.55 -29.09
C GLY A 395 -28.66 -20.39 -29.60
N ARG A 396 -29.06 -21.16 -30.60
CA ARG A 396 -30.48 -21.18 -31.08
C ARG A 396 -31.40 -21.81 -30.02
N ALA A 397 -30.98 -22.90 -29.42
CA ALA A 397 -31.75 -23.57 -28.37
C ALA A 397 -31.89 -22.66 -27.11
N VAL A 398 -30.83 -21.99 -26.69
CA VAL A 398 -30.88 -20.98 -25.61
C VAL A 398 -31.84 -19.85 -25.91
N ARG A 399 -31.84 -19.31 -27.16
CA ARG A 399 -32.77 -18.30 -27.56
C ARG A 399 -34.23 -18.77 -27.46
N SER A 400 -34.52 -19.99 -27.92
CA SER A 400 -35.85 -20.57 -27.85
C SER A 400 -36.30 -20.79 -26.41
N ALA A 401 -35.42 -21.34 -25.56
CA ALA A 401 -35.67 -21.52 -24.13
C ALA A 401 -35.99 -20.20 -23.42
N THR A 402 -35.19 -19.16 -23.69
CA THR A 402 -35.41 -17.82 -23.13
C THR A 402 -36.74 -17.19 -23.57
N GLN A 403 -37.10 -17.34 -24.84
CA GLN A 403 -38.39 -16.83 -25.37
C GLN A 403 -39.60 -17.56 -24.76
N MET A 404 -39.47 -18.83 -24.44
CA MET A 404 -40.50 -19.66 -23.81
C MET A 404 -40.54 -19.52 -22.28
N GLY A 405 -39.58 -18.82 -21.67
CA GLY A 405 -39.43 -18.72 -20.21
C GLY A 405 -39.15 -20.07 -19.55
N LYS A 406 -38.48 -21.01 -20.24
CA LYS A 406 -38.16 -22.38 -19.78
C LYS A 406 -36.67 -22.57 -19.62
N GLY A 407 -36.29 -23.71 -19.00
CA GLY A 407 -34.93 -24.22 -19.01
C GLY A 407 -34.52 -24.71 -20.41
N LEU A 408 -33.24 -25.03 -20.55
CA LEU A 408 -32.71 -25.66 -21.75
C LEU A 408 -33.05 -27.15 -21.75
N GLU A 409 -33.91 -27.58 -22.68
CA GLU A 409 -34.44 -28.95 -22.79
C GLU A 409 -33.84 -29.60 -24.05
N ALA A 410 -33.78 -30.95 -24.03
CA ALA A 410 -33.21 -31.75 -25.13
C ALA A 410 -33.91 -31.52 -26.47
N ASP A 411 -35.24 -31.36 -26.48
CA ASP A 411 -36.03 -31.11 -27.67
C ASP A 411 -35.60 -29.82 -28.36
N LEU A 412 -35.20 -28.77 -27.61
CA LEU A 412 -34.74 -27.49 -28.17
C LEU A 412 -33.38 -27.65 -28.85
N ILE A 413 -32.45 -28.42 -28.24
CA ILE A 413 -31.15 -28.73 -28.84
C ILE A 413 -31.31 -29.58 -30.11
N ASN A 414 -32.11 -30.64 -30.04
CA ASN A 414 -32.37 -31.55 -31.16
C ASN A 414 -33.04 -30.82 -32.34
N SER A 415 -34.00 -29.94 -32.07
CA SER A 415 -34.64 -29.09 -33.10
C SER A 415 -33.64 -28.12 -33.72
N ALA A 416 -32.86 -27.40 -32.89
CA ALA A 416 -31.82 -26.49 -33.38
C ALA A 416 -30.76 -27.18 -34.25
N ALA A 417 -30.36 -28.42 -33.87
CA ALA A 417 -29.46 -29.23 -34.69
C ALA A 417 -30.05 -29.62 -36.02
N LYS A 418 -31.35 -30.04 -36.03
CA LYS A 418 -32.04 -30.36 -37.26
C LYS A 418 -32.12 -29.15 -38.23
N ASP A 419 -32.35 -27.96 -37.67
CA ASP A 419 -32.44 -26.72 -38.45
C ASP A 419 -31.06 -26.23 -38.94
N THR A 420 -29.99 -26.59 -38.25
CA THR A 420 -28.64 -26.10 -38.57
C THR A 420 -27.85 -27.04 -39.46
N ILE A 421 -27.94 -28.38 -39.20
CA ILE A 421 -27.15 -29.39 -39.89
C ILE A 421 -27.99 -30.51 -40.51
N ASN A 422 -29.32 -30.33 -40.62
CA ASN A 422 -30.29 -31.31 -41.13
C ASN A 422 -30.23 -32.69 -40.46
N ARG A 423 -29.78 -32.77 -39.18
CA ARG A 423 -29.63 -34.01 -38.42
C ARG A 423 -30.00 -33.75 -36.94
N SER A 424 -30.86 -34.61 -36.36
CA SER A 424 -31.04 -34.64 -34.90
C SER A 424 -29.86 -35.28 -34.25
N LEU A 425 -29.46 -34.75 -33.08
CA LEU A 425 -28.35 -35.31 -32.27
C LEU A 425 -28.84 -36.39 -31.28
N ASN A 426 -30.19 -36.49 -31.08
CA ASN A 426 -30.81 -37.40 -30.13
C ASN A 426 -30.29 -37.27 -28.70
N ILE A 427 -30.02 -36.02 -28.28
CA ILE A 427 -29.59 -35.66 -26.95
C ILE A 427 -30.76 -35.85 -26.00
N SER A 428 -30.51 -36.35 -24.76
CA SER A 428 -31.50 -36.44 -23.68
C SER A 428 -31.38 -35.32 -22.67
N ASP A 429 -32.42 -35.09 -21.86
CA ASP A 429 -32.37 -34.11 -20.76
C ASP A 429 -31.32 -34.48 -19.71
N ASP A 430 -31.18 -35.78 -19.38
CA ASP A 430 -30.15 -36.29 -18.45
C ASP A 430 -28.72 -35.93 -18.95
N PHE A 431 -28.49 -35.96 -20.28
CA PHE A 431 -27.21 -35.54 -20.86
C PHE A 431 -26.96 -34.06 -20.61
N ILE A 432 -27.98 -33.21 -20.84
CA ILE A 432 -27.86 -31.75 -20.63
C ILE A 432 -27.64 -31.45 -19.15
N GLU A 433 -28.44 -32.06 -18.24
CA GLU A 433 -28.30 -31.88 -16.80
C GLU A 433 -26.90 -32.25 -16.32
N LYS A 434 -26.34 -33.35 -16.78
CA LYS A 434 -25.00 -33.81 -16.42
C LYS A 434 -23.91 -32.87 -16.87
N ILE A 435 -23.97 -32.38 -18.11
CA ILE A 435 -22.93 -31.48 -18.67
C ILE A 435 -23.04 -30.08 -18.11
N MET A 436 -24.26 -29.60 -17.86
CA MET A 436 -24.51 -28.26 -17.33
C MET A 436 -24.46 -28.19 -15.79
N ASP A 437 -24.19 -29.29 -15.08
CA ASP A 437 -24.02 -29.24 -13.63
C ASP A 437 -22.80 -28.35 -13.26
N PRO A 438 -23.01 -27.26 -12.52
CA PRO A 438 -21.94 -26.32 -12.20
C PRO A 438 -20.73 -26.97 -11.48
N LYS A 439 -20.96 -28.02 -10.67
CA LYS A 439 -19.89 -28.76 -9.98
C LYS A 439 -19.06 -29.57 -10.97
N ALA A 440 -19.74 -30.25 -11.89
CA ALA A 440 -19.09 -31.03 -12.95
C ALA A 440 -18.24 -30.12 -13.85
N ILE A 441 -18.79 -28.97 -14.25
CA ILE A 441 -18.08 -27.96 -15.05
C ILE A 441 -16.79 -27.52 -14.35
N VAL A 442 -16.86 -27.08 -13.10
CA VAL A 442 -15.71 -26.63 -12.32
C VAL A 442 -14.65 -27.74 -12.20
N ALA A 443 -15.06 -29.01 -12.02
CA ALA A 443 -14.15 -30.14 -11.91
C ALA A 443 -13.34 -30.38 -13.18
N THR A 444 -13.80 -29.96 -14.35
CA THR A 444 -13.06 -30.07 -15.63
C THR A 444 -11.96 -29.01 -15.78
N ARG A 445 -11.94 -27.96 -14.99
CA ARG A 445 -11.00 -26.82 -15.09
C ARG A 445 -9.66 -27.15 -14.42
N ILE A 446 -8.98 -28.20 -14.87
CA ILE A 446 -7.77 -28.79 -14.25
C ILE A 446 -6.45 -28.13 -14.70
N GLY A 447 -6.50 -27.23 -15.68
CA GLY A 447 -5.31 -26.51 -16.16
C GLY A 447 -4.72 -25.59 -15.08
N PRO A 448 -3.44 -25.21 -15.20
CA PRO A 448 -2.80 -24.26 -14.28
C PRO A 448 -3.63 -22.97 -14.12
N GLY A 449 -3.95 -22.60 -12.89
CA GLY A 449 -4.78 -21.43 -12.61
C GLY A 449 -6.28 -21.61 -12.85
N GLY A 450 -6.74 -22.83 -13.16
CA GLY A 450 -8.16 -23.14 -13.34
C GLY A 450 -8.94 -23.23 -12.02
N ALA A 451 -10.27 -23.38 -12.15
CA ALA A 451 -11.18 -23.36 -11.01
C ALA A 451 -11.33 -24.71 -10.29
N SER A 452 -10.72 -25.81 -10.80
CA SER A 452 -10.81 -27.12 -10.13
C SER A 452 -10.18 -27.07 -8.75
N LEU A 453 -10.66 -27.94 -7.84
CA LEU A 453 -10.14 -28.04 -6.48
C LEU A 453 -8.60 -28.18 -6.47
N LYS A 454 -8.06 -29.04 -7.35
CA LYS A 454 -6.61 -29.25 -7.45
C LYS A 454 -5.87 -27.98 -7.82
N SER A 455 -6.30 -27.29 -8.87
CA SER A 455 -5.65 -26.06 -9.36
C SER A 455 -5.75 -24.91 -8.34
N VAL A 456 -6.89 -24.81 -7.63
CA VAL A 456 -7.09 -23.84 -6.53
C VAL A 456 -6.14 -24.13 -5.37
N GLN A 457 -6.00 -25.39 -4.95
CA GLN A 457 -5.09 -25.78 -3.87
C GLN A 457 -3.61 -25.52 -4.22
N GLU A 458 -3.21 -25.77 -5.47
CA GLU A 458 -1.87 -25.47 -5.97
C GLU A 458 -1.59 -23.95 -5.91
N MET A 459 -2.55 -23.11 -6.31
CA MET A 459 -2.44 -21.65 -6.19
C MET A 459 -2.36 -21.19 -4.73
N ILE A 460 -3.22 -21.71 -3.85
CA ILE A 460 -3.19 -21.37 -2.42
C ILE A 460 -1.83 -21.70 -1.81
N THR A 461 -1.28 -22.88 -2.11
CA THR A 461 0.04 -23.29 -1.61
C THR A 461 1.13 -22.34 -2.11
N THR A 462 1.16 -22.07 -3.42
CA THR A 462 2.15 -21.17 -4.03
C THR A 462 2.12 -19.77 -3.40
N PHE A 463 0.92 -19.22 -3.18
CA PHE A 463 0.81 -17.90 -2.58
C PHE A 463 1.10 -17.88 -1.08
N ARG A 464 0.83 -18.96 -0.34
CA ARG A 464 1.23 -19.09 1.07
C ARG A 464 2.75 -19.09 1.21
N ASP A 465 3.47 -19.78 0.34
CA ASP A 465 4.93 -19.77 0.32
C ASP A 465 5.47 -18.35 0.07
N LEU A 466 4.90 -17.64 -0.90
CA LEU A 466 5.28 -16.26 -1.19
C LEU A 466 5.00 -15.30 -0.02
N VAL A 467 3.87 -15.45 0.66
CA VAL A 467 3.55 -14.69 1.88
C VAL A 467 4.55 -14.98 2.98
N TYR A 468 4.92 -16.25 3.17
CA TYR A 468 5.93 -16.64 4.15
C TYR A 468 7.29 -16.00 3.87
N GLU A 469 7.79 -16.10 2.65
CA GLU A 469 9.06 -15.47 2.23
C GLU A 469 9.05 -13.95 2.40
N CYS A 470 7.92 -13.31 2.06
CA CYS A 470 7.76 -11.88 2.24
C CYS A 470 7.81 -11.48 3.72
N ASN A 471 7.14 -12.24 4.59
CA ASN A 471 7.15 -12.00 6.03
C ASN A 471 8.54 -12.18 6.64
N GLN A 472 9.31 -13.19 6.20
CA GLN A 472 10.71 -13.37 6.63
C GLN A 472 11.58 -12.18 6.23
N TRP A 473 11.43 -11.72 4.99
CA TRP A 473 12.15 -10.55 4.50
C TRP A 473 11.78 -9.28 5.31
N PHE A 474 10.50 -9.06 5.55
CA PHE A 474 9.98 -7.94 6.36
C PHE A 474 10.58 -7.95 7.78
N VAL A 475 10.51 -9.09 8.46
CA VAL A 475 11.04 -9.24 9.84
C VAL A 475 12.54 -8.94 9.87
N THR A 476 13.30 -9.45 8.89
CA THR A 476 14.73 -9.22 8.77
C THR A 476 15.05 -7.73 8.58
N GLU A 477 14.39 -7.05 7.66
CA GLU A 477 14.63 -5.63 7.40
C GLU A 477 14.21 -4.75 8.59
N LYS A 478 13.07 -5.02 9.20
CA LYS A 478 12.60 -4.29 10.39
C LYS A 478 13.58 -4.45 11.56
N SER A 479 14.02 -5.67 11.84
CA SER A 479 15.01 -5.95 12.90
C SER A 479 16.34 -5.26 12.63
N ARG A 480 16.78 -5.23 11.37
CA ARG A 480 18.02 -4.54 10.97
C ARG A 480 17.94 -3.03 11.23
N LEU A 481 16.79 -2.39 10.95
CA LEU A 481 16.60 -0.96 11.23
C LEU A 481 16.57 -0.68 12.74
N GLN A 482 15.85 -1.49 13.51
CA GLN A 482 15.79 -1.37 14.97
C GLN A 482 17.17 -1.56 15.62
N GLU A 483 17.95 -2.53 15.13
CA GLU A 483 19.30 -2.77 15.63
C GLU A 483 20.26 -1.62 15.28
N ALA A 484 20.10 -0.99 14.10
CA ALA A 484 20.89 0.19 13.74
C ALA A 484 20.62 1.38 14.67
N GLU A 485 19.35 1.65 14.94
CA GLU A 485 18.93 2.69 15.89
C GLU A 485 19.44 2.42 17.29
N LYS A 486 19.25 1.21 17.81
CA LYS A 486 19.77 0.79 19.12
C LYS A 486 21.28 1.00 19.23
N LYS A 487 22.06 0.56 18.22
CA LYS A 487 23.51 0.74 18.18
C LYS A 487 23.94 2.20 18.12
N LEU A 488 23.16 3.05 17.44
CA LEU A 488 23.41 4.49 17.43
C LEU A 488 23.25 5.08 18.83
N ILE A 489 22.17 4.76 19.54
CA ILE A 489 21.90 5.24 20.89
C ILE A 489 22.96 4.73 21.88
N GLU A 490 23.31 3.43 21.83
CA GLU A 490 24.38 2.85 22.65
C GLU A 490 25.72 3.55 22.42
N LYS A 491 26.06 3.86 21.14
CA LYS A 491 27.29 4.57 20.81
C LYS A 491 27.28 5.99 21.34
N VAL A 492 26.17 6.72 21.22
CA VAL A 492 26.03 8.08 21.78
C VAL A 492 26.25 8.02 23.31
N THR A 493 25.55 7.11 23.98
CA THR A 493 25.65 6.94 25.43
C THR A 493 27.09 6.64 25.87
N ALA A 494 27.79 5.74 25.16
CA ALA A 494 29.20 5.41 25.46
C ALA A 494 30.10 6.64 25.24
N LEU A 495 29.89 7.45 24.20
CA LEU A 495 30.67 8.67 23.98
C LEU A 495 30.42 9.73 25.06
N CYS A 496 29.21 9.82 25.63
CA CYS A 496 28.94 10.70 26.77
C CYS A 496 29.71 10.31 28.05
N GLN A 497 30.04 9.02 28.23
CA GLN A 497 30.70 8.49 29.44
C GLN A 497 32.22 8.49 29.34
N CYS A 498 32.80 8.55 28.14
CA CYS A 498 34.24 8.46 27.90
C CYS A 498 34.97 9.81 27.92
N ILE A 499 34.27 10.89 28.29
CA ILE A 499 34.77 12.25 28.36
C ILE A 499 34.63 12.74 29.80
#